data_e2543d42a934cd4a1f8a08e559c5397a
#
_entry.id   e2543d42a934cd4a1f8a08e559c5397a
#
_cell.length_a   1.000
_cell.length_b   1.000
_cell.length_c   1.000
_cell.angle_alpha   90.00
_cell.angle_beta   90.00
_cell.angle_gamma   90.00
#
_symmetry.space_group_name_H-M   'P 1'
#
loop_
_entity.id
_entity.type
_entity.pdbx_description
1 polymer ?
#
loop_
_entity_poly.entity_id
_entity_poly.type
_entity_poly.pdbx_seq_one_letter_code
_entity_poly.pdbx_strand_id
1 'polypeptide(L)'
;MIPRVFHQIWLGEGAFPYAVERESWYRFHPDWEHRLWSERDLPRDLELTEAANLLRQPAERADILRLELLHRHGGVYLDADFECLKPIDPLVEGASCFLGLLDSGRVSNAVIGSVPGHPLLARAMTEVRPRTTYGPVDREGTGPLLLERIRHEVDGVTLFEPNVFYATEREQAEYAFHLSARSWKDEVGLRSDLARAERDRAIAREELRKLQKRFDRLERGGPLRRILRRPPLQ
;
A
#
# COMPACT_ATOMS: atom_id res chain seq x y z
N MET A 1 -15.65 14.20 10.02
CA MET A 1 -15.26 12.90 10.64
C MET A 1 -15.40 11.81 9.58
N ILE A 2 -14.44 10.90 9.50
CA ILE A 2 -14.48 9.75 8.58
C ILE A 2 -15.66 8.84 9.00
N PRO A 3 -16.55 8.47 8.06
CA PRO A 3 -17.66 7.57 8.34
C PRO A 3 -17.19 6.18 8.82
N ARG A 4 -17.96 5.58 9.73
CA ARG A 4 -17.71 4.22 10.25
C ARG A 4 -18.17 3.15 9.26
N VAL A 5 -17.52 3.09 8.11
CA VAL A 5 -17.78 2.09 7.07
C VAL A 5 -16.47 1.60 6.47
N PHE A 6 -16.32 0.28 6.36
CA PHE A 6 -15.25 -0.36 5.64
C PHE A 6 -15.69 -0.68 4.21
N HIS A 7 -14.81 -0.43 3.26
CA HIS A 7 -14.96 -0.81 1.87
C HIS A 7 -13.86 -1.77 1.47
N GLN A 8 -14.24 -2.93 0.97
CA GLN A 8 -13.36 -3.88 0.31
C GLN A 8 -13.89 -4.12 -1.11
N ILE A 9 -13.01 -4.34 -2.08
CA ILE A 9 -13.38 -4.63 -3.46
C ILE A 9 -12.83 -6.01 -3.81
N TRP A 10 -13.71 -6.89 -4.35
CA TRP A 10 -13.33 -8.19 -4.85
C TRP A 10 -13.94 -8.41 -6.24
N LEU A 11 -13.10 -8.29 -7.28
CA LEU A 11 -13.48 -8.44 -8.70
C LEU A 11 -12.96 -9.77 -9.28
N GLY A 12 -12.55 -10.70 -8.44
CA GLY A 12 -12.09 -12.01 -8.85
C GLY A 12 -13.24 -12.99 -9.11
N GLU A 13 -12.99 -13.98 -9.94
CA GLU A 13 -13.90 -15.13 -10.08
C GLU A 13 -13.75 -16.08 -8.89
N GLY A 14 -14.85 -16.70 -8.48
CA GLY A 14 -14.87 -17.69 -7.39
C GLY A 14 -15.19 -17.11 -6.02
N ALA A 15 -14.99 -17.94 -4.98
CA ALA A 15 -15.25 -17.55 -3.60
C ALA A 15 -14.23 -16.53 -3.09
N PHE A 16 -14.68 -15.62 -2.23
CA PHE A 16 -13.81 -14.67 -1.55
C PHE A 16 -12.83 -15.42 -0.62
N PRO A 17 -11.51 -15.34 -0.84
CA PRO A 17 -10.56 -16.21 -0.15
C PRO A 17 -10.12 -15.69 1.23
N TYR A 18 -10.42 -14.43 1.56
CA TYR A 18 -9.95 -13.74 2.78
C TYR A 18 -11.04 -13.62 3.85
N ALA A 19 -11.80 -14.69 4.05
CA ALA A 19 -12.89 -14.69 5.03
C ALA A 19 -12.40 -14.51 6.48
N VAL A 20 -11.22 -15.05 6.82
CA VAL A 20 -10.61 -14.94 8.15
C VAL A 20 -10.16 -13.51 8.44
N GLU A 21 -9.49 -12.89 7.48
CA GLU A 21 -9.05 -11.51 7.57
C GLU A 21 -10.26 -10.58 7.71
N ARG A 22 -11.28 -10.77 6.88
CA ARG A 22 -12.51 -10.00 6.95
C ARG A 22 -13.25 -10.17 8.29
N GLU A 23 -13.30 -11.38 8.83
CA GLU A 23 -13.90 -11.66 10.14
C GLU A 23 -13.18 -10.94 11.27
N SER A 24 -11.85 -10.76 11.17
CA SER A 24 -11.10 -9.98 12.17
C SER A 24 -11.58 -8.52 12.26
N TRP A 25 -11.96 -7.91 11.13
CA TRP A 25 -12.50 -6.55 11.09
C TRP A 25 -13.89 -6.48 11.73
N TYR A 26 -14.78 -7.44 11.49
CA TYR A 26 -16.09 -7.52 12.17
C TYR A 26 -15.94 -7.66 13.67
N ARG A 27 -15.01 -8.48 14.13
CA ARG A 27 -14.77 -8.72 15.56
C ARG A 27 -14.36 -7.46 16.31
N PHE A 28 -13.49 -6.65 15.71
CA PHE A 28 -12.98 -5.43 16.34
C PHE A 28 -13.84 -4.19 16.09
N HIS A 29 -14.74 -4.25 15.10
CA HIS A 29 -15.61 -3.13 14.73
C HIS A 29 -17.05 -3.60 14.49
N PRO A 30 -17.71 -4.16 15.50
CA PRO A 30 -19.05 -4.73 15.33
C PRO A 30 -20.12 -3.67 14.97
N ASP A 31 -19.89 -2.40 15.32
CA ASP A 31 -20.80 -1.29 15.05
C ASP A 31 -20.49 -0.54 13.75
N TRP A 32 -19.49 -1.00 12.98
CA TRP A 32 -19.16 -0.41 11.70
C TRP A 32 -19.90 -1.14 10.58
N GLU A 33 -20.26 -0.41 9.52
CA GLU A 33 -20.74 -1.01 8.30
C GLU A 33 -19.58 -1.67 7.52
N HIS A 34 -19.79 -2.87 6.96
CA HIS A 34 -18.79 -3.60 6.20
C HIS A 34 -19.32 -3.90 4.79
N ARG A 35 -18.81 -3.17 3.79
CA ARG A 35 -19.19 -3.32 2.38
C ARG A 35 -18.14 -4.09 1.63
N LEU A 36 -18.52 -5.24 1.08
CA LEU A 36 -17.74 -5.96 0.09
C LEU A 36 -18.36 -5.70 -1.29
N TRP A 37 -17.62 -5.00 -2.14
CA TRP A 37 -18.05 -4.67 -3.48
C TRP A 37 -17.59 -5.75 -4.46
N SER A 38 -18.52 -6.43 -5.09
CA SER A 38 -18.28 -7.30 -6.24
C SER A 38 -18.71 -6.61 -7.54
N GLU A 39 -18.45 -7.24 -8.68
CA GLU A 39 -18.93 -6.73 -9.99
C GLU A 39 -20.45 -6.43 -9.99
N ARG A 40 -21.23 -7.13 -9.18
CA ARG A 40 -22.70 -7.00 -9.12
C ARG A 40 -23.14 -5.88 -8.19
N ASP A 41 -22.32 -5.59 -7.16
CA ASP A 41 -22.65 -4.64 -6.08
C ASP A 41 -22.15 -3.22 -6.37
N LEU A 42 -21.24 -3.08 -7.35
CA LEU A 42 -20.73 -1.77 -7.75
C LEU A 42 -21.86 -0.89 -8.30
N PRO A 43 -21.93 0.39 -7.88
CA PRO A 43 -22.89 1.35 -8.44
C PRO A 43 -22.69 1.49 -9.96
N ARG A 44 -23.78 1.50 -10.71
CA ARG A 44 -23.73 1.57 -12.19
C ARG A 44 -23.37 2.96 -12.71
N ASP A 45 -23.47 3.98 -11.87
CA ASP A 45 -23.25 5.38 -12.17
C ASP A 45 -21.87 5.88 -11.75
N LEU A 46 -20.91 4.98 -11.49
CA LEU A 46 -19.55 5.38 -11.21
C LEU A 46 -18.90 6.00 -12.45
N GLU A 47 -18.35 7.20 -12.29
CA GLU A 47 -17.70 7.96 -13.36
C GLU A 47 -16.41 7.30 -13.87
N LEU A 48 -15.72 6.55 -13.00
CA LEU A 48 -14.48 5.85 -13.31
C LEU A 48 -14.67 4.42 -13.82
N THR A 49 -15.91 3.96 -14.01
CA THR A 49 -16.19 2.59 -14.50
C THR A 49 -15.55 2.32 -15.86
N GLU A 50 -15.65 3.28 -16.80
CA GLU A 50 -15.04 3.12 -18.12
C GLU A 50 -13.52 2.99 -18.02
N ALA A 51 -12.90 3.82 -17.18
CA ALA A 51 -11.46 3.76 -16.90
C ALA A 51 -11.04 2.40 -16.34
N ALA A 52 -11.76 1.93 -15.33
CA ALA A 52 -11.51 0.64 -14.71
C ALA A 52 -11.65 -0.52 -15.71
N ASN A 53 -12.63 -0.47 -16.58
CA ASN A 53 -12.90 -1.52 -17.57
C ASN A 53 -11.84 -1.62 -18.69
N LEU A 54 -11.01 -0.60 -18.88
CA LEU A 54 -9.86 -0.66 -19.78
C LEU A 54 -8.71 -1.52 -19.21
N LEU A 55 -8.72 -1.77 -17.91
CA LEU A 55 -7.70 -2.55 -17.21
C LEU A 55 -8.10 -4.03 -17.16
N ARG A 56 -7.11 -4.89 -17.34
CA ARG A 56 -7.33 -6.34 -17.35
C ARG A 56 -7.23 -6.97 -15.97
N GLN A 57 -6.38 -6.41 -15.12
CA GLN A 57 -6.12 -6.97 -13.80
C GLN A 57 -7.17 -6.48 -12.79
N PRO A 58 -7.84 -7.37 -12.04
CA PRO A 58 -8.80 -6.98 -11.02
C PRO A 58 -8.27 -5.99 -9.99
N ALA A 59 -7.00 -6.13 -9.58
CA ALA A 59 -6.36 -5.22 -8.64
C ALA A 59 -6.19 -3.81 -9.20
N GLU A 60 -5.78 -3.67 -10.47
CA GLU A 60 -5.65 -2.36 -11.13
C GLU A 60 -7.02 -1.67 -11.28
N ARG A 61 -8.08 -2.46 -11.53
CA ARG A 61 -9.46 -1.97 -11.56
C ARG A 61 -9.92 -1.51 -10.17
N ALA A 62 -9.59 -2.28 -9.12
CA ALA A 62 -9.86 -1.91 -7.74
C ALA A 62 -9.12 -0.63 -7.34
N ASP A 63 -7.88 -0.41 -7.82
CA ASP A 63 -7.11 0.83 -7.58
C ASP A 63 -7.84 2.09 -8.05
N ILE A 64 -8.57 1.99 -9.15
CA ILE A 64 -9.38 3.10 -9.67
C ILE A 64 -10.70 3.24 -8.90
N LEU A 65 -11.42 2.14 -8.72
CA LEU A 65 -12.77 2.17 -8.15
C LEU A 65 -12.79 2.59 -6.67
N ARG A 66 -11.75 2.23 -5.89
CA ARG A 66 -11.63 2.66 -4.48
C ARG A 66 -11.60 4.17 -4.32
N LEU A 67 -11.02 4.90 -5.28
CA LEU A 67 -10.96 6.35 -5.24
C LEU A 67 -12.36 6.97 -5.27
N GLU A 68 -13.20 6.51 -6.20
CA GLU A 68 -14.55 7.05 -6.33
C GLU A 68 -15.49 6.58 -5.22
N LEU A 69 -15.40 5.32 -4.81
CA LEU A 69 -16.19 4.81 -3.68
C LEU A 69 -15.92 5.62 -2.41
N LEU A 70 -14.65 5.88 -2.08
CA LEU A 70 -14.29 6.71 -0.94
C LEU A 70 -14.66 8.19 -1.15
N HIS A 71 -14.54 8.70 -2.37
CA HIS A 71 -14.95 10.07 -2.66
C HIS A 71 -16.46 10.27 -2.42
N ARG A 72 -17.29 9.31 -2.84
CA ARG A 72 -18.74 9.36 -2.68
C ARG A 72 -19.21 9.10 -1.23
N HIS A 73 -18.64 8.08 -0.62
CA HIS A 73 -19.16 7.55 0.65
C HIS A 73 -18.33 7.94 1.86
N GLY A 74 -17.06 8.31 1.67
CA GLY A 74 -16.09 8.35 2.76
C GLY A 74 -15.85 6.97 3.34
N GLY A 75 -15.33 6.90 4.56
CA GLY A 75 -15.05 5.65 5.25
C GLY A 75 -13.59 5.21 5.08
N VAL A 76 -13.35 3.93 5.29
CA VAL A 76 -12.03 3.32 5.21
C VAL A 76 -12.05 2.20 4.16
N TYR A 77 -11.28 2.38 3.09
CA TYR A 77 -10.96 1.31 2.16
C TYR A 77 -9.79 0.50 2.71
N LEU A 78 -9.86 -0.81 2.56
CA LEU A 78 -8.76 -1.72 2.83
C LEU A 78 -8.77 -2.88 1.82
N ASP A 79 -7.57 -3.31 1.39
CA ASP A 79 -7.43 -4.49 0.57
C ASP A 79 -7.93 -5.73 1.32
N ALA A 80 -8.37 -6.73 0.59
CA ALA A 80 -9.03 -7.91 1.16
C ALA A 80 -8.14 -8.74 2.09
N ASP A 81 -6.81 -8.68 1.89
CA ASP A 81 -5.79 -9.44 2.59
C ASP A 81 -5.17 -8.69 3.81
N PHE A 82 -5.96 -7.82 4.46
CA PHE A 82 -5.62 -7.18 5.72
C PHE A 82 -6.27 -7.88 6.92
N GLU A 83 -5.46 -8.32 7.88
CA GLU A 83 -5.90 -8.77 9.20
C GLU A 83 -6.00 -7.59 10.15
N CYS A 84 -7.13 -7.44 10.83
CA CYS A 84 -7.30 -6.46 11.91
C CYS A 84 -6.76 -7.02 13.23
N LEU A 85 -5.96 -6.23 13.94
CA LEU A 85 -5.35 -6.62 15.22
C LEU A 85 -5.96 -5.90 16.41
N LYS A 86 -6.48 -4.67 16.21
CA LYS A 86 -7.18 -3.86 17.22
C LYS A 86 -8.07 -2.79 16.56
N PRO A 87 -9.02 -2.18 17.31
CA PRO A 87 -9.89 -1.14 16.77
C PRO A 87 -9.11 0.06 16.23
N ILE A 88 -9.50 0.55 15.03
CA ILE A 88 -8.88 1.73 14.39
C ILE A 88 -9.63 3.04 14.70
N ASP A 89 -10.63 3.03 15.58
CA ASP A 89 -11.38 4.25 15.97
C ASP A 89 -10.44 5.42 16.31
N PRO A 90 -9.33 5.25 17.08
CA PRO A 90 -8.42 6.34 17.37
C PRO A 90 -7.71 6.94 16.15
N LEU A 91 -7.57 6.18 15.06
CA LEU A 91 -6.91 6.64 13.84
C LEU A 91 -7.86 7.48 12.96
N VAL A 92 -9.17 7.22 13.03
CA VAL A 92 -10.17 7.97 12.27
C VAL A 92 -10.66 9.22 13.00
N GLU A 93 -10.47 9.29 14.32
CA GLU A 93 -10.83 10.46 15.12
C GLU A 93 -9.92 11.64 14.78
N GLY A 94 -10.51 12.76 14.35
CA GLY A 94 -9.79 13.98 14.01
C GLY A 94 -9.13 14.00 12.63
N ALA A 95 -9.07 12.87 11.92
CA ALA A 95 -8.57 12.81 10.56
C ALA A 95 -9.67 13.17 9.54
N SER A 96 -9.31 13.90 8.48
CA SER A 96 -10.15 14.12 7.30
C SER A 96 -9.80 13.15 6.16
N CYS A 97 -8.53 12.79 6.05
CA CYS A 97 -8.01 11.75 5.19
C CYS A 97 -6.74 11.17 5.80
N PHE A 98 -6.50 9.88 5.59
CA PHE A 98 -5.23 9.27 5.95
C PHE A 98 -4.75 8.24 4.94
N LEU A 99 -3.44 8.08 4.89
CA LEU A 99 -2.72 7.06 4.13
C LEU A 99 -1.68 6.40 5.04
N GLY A 100 -1.30 5.17 4.74
CA GLY A 100 -0.19 4.51 5.43
C GLY A 100 1.10 4.57 4.61
N LEU A 101 2.23 4.74 5.29
CA LEU A 101 3.56 4.70 4.73
C LEU A 101 4.08 3.25 4.66
N LEU A 102 4.84 2.98 3.63
CA LEU A 102 5.72 1.80 3.53
C LEU A 102 7.09 2.12 4.12
N ASP A 103 7.91 1.12 4.45
CA ASP A 103 9.30 1.29 4.91
C ASP A 103 10.17 2.14 3.95
N SER A 104 9.79 2.21 2.69
CA SER A 104 10.44 3.08 1.70
C SER A 104 10.12 4.57 1.85
N GLY A 105 9.25 4.96 2.79
CA GLY A 105 8.72 6.32 2.96
C GLY A 105 7.67 6.74 1.94
N ARG A 106 7.28 5.86 1.01
CA ARG A 106 6.21 6.10 0.03
C ARG A 106 4.86 5.67 0.59
N VAL A 107 3.80 6.32 0.15
CA VAL A 107 2.44 5.92 0.52
C VAL A 107 2.00 4.66 -0.21
N SER A 108 1.14 3.89 0.44
CA SER A 108 0.38 2.79 -0.16
C SER A 108 -1.07 3.21 -0.34
N ASN A 109 -1.78 2.55 -1.27
CA ASN A 109 -3.21 2.72 -1.49
C ASN A 109 -4.05 1.53 -1.00
N ALA A 110 -3.41 0.57 -0.34
CA ALA A 110 -4.10 -0.61 0.16
C ALA A 110 -4.93 -0.33 1.43
N VAL A 111 -4.62 0.76 2.17
CA VAL A 111 -5.49 1.34 3.21
C VAL A 111 -5.60 2.84 2.97
N ILE A 112 -6.83 3.34 2.88
CA ILE A 112 -7.15 4.77 2.71
C ILE A 112 -8.37 5.09 3.57
N GLY A 113 -8.24 6.05 4.50
CA GLY A 113 -9.41 6.61 5.20
C GLY A 113 -9.73 8.00 4.67
N SER A 114 -11.02 8.33 4.54
CA SER A 114 -11.41 9.64 4.02
C SER A 114 -12.81 10.06 4.43
N VAL A 115 -13.01 11.36 4.61
CA VAL A 115 -14.36 11.93 4.59
C VAL A 115 -14.89 11.96 3.15
N PRO A 116 -16.22 11.95 2.93
CA PRO A 116 -16.76 12.13 1.59
C PRO A 116 -16.29 13.44 0.96
N GLY A 117 -16.00 13.42 -0.33
CA GLY A 117 -15.60 14.61 -1.08
C GLY A 117 -14.21 15.17 -0.76
N HIS A 118 -13.34 14.42 -0.08
CA HIS A 118 -12.00 14.91 0.26
C HIS A 118 -11.19 15.32 -0.99
N PRO A 119 -10.49 16.47 -0.96
CA PRO A 119 -9.77 16.99 -2.14
C PRO A 119 -8.74 16.04 -2.75
N LEU A 120 -8.06 15.22 -1.92
CA LEU A 120 -7.11 14.22 -2.42
C LEU A 120 -7.76 13.23 -3.39
N LEU A 121 -8.95 12.72 -3.04
CA LEU A 121 -9.67 11.76 -3.89
C LEU A 121 -10.23 12.44 -5.14
N ALA A 122 -10.79 13.65 -5.01
CA ALA A 122 -11.22 14.44 -6.16
C ALA A 122 -10.06 14.68 -7.13
N ARG A 123 -8.89 15.06 -6.61
CA ARG A 123 -7.67 15.28 -7.40
C ARG A 123 -7.19 13.99 -8.08
N ALA A 124 -7.18 12.87 -7.35
CA ALA A 124 -6.83 11.56 -7.91
C ALA A 124 -7.76 11.16 -9.06
N MET A 125 -9.07 11.34 -8.91
CA MET A 125 -10.06 11.05 -9.96
C MET A 125 -9.85 11.89 -11.21
N THR A 126 -9.45 13.15 -11.10
CA THR A 126 -9.15 13.99 -12.29
C THR A 126 -7.92 13.50 -13.05
N GLU A 127 -6.94 12.91 -12.38
CA GLU A 127 -5.76 12.33 -13.02
C GLU A 127 -6.06 11.03 -13.78
N VAL A 128 -7.01 10.24 -13.28
CA VAL A 128 -7.42 8.98 -13.92
C VAL A 128 -8.22 9.22 -15.20
N ARG A 129 -9.19 10.16 -15.18
CA ARG A 129 -10.12 10.45 -16.30
C ARG A 129 -9.45 10.73 -17.65
N PRO A 130 -8.45 11.62 -17.74
CA PRO A 130 -7.84 11.96 -19.04
C PRO A 130 -7.13 10.78 -19.70
N ARG A 131 -6.60 9.86 -18.91
CA ARG A 131 -5.81 8.72 -19.41
C ARG A 131 -6.67 7.69 -20.13
N THR A 132 -7.96 7.62 -19.83
CA THR A 132 -8.93 6.76 -20.51
C THR A 132 -9.25 7.25 -21.91
N THR A 133 -9.15 8.57 -22.14
CA THR A 133 -9.48 9.19 -23.43
C THR A 133 -8.31 9.14 -24.41
N TYR A 134 -7.06 9.09 -23.93
CA TYR A 134 -5.86 9.29 -24.76
C TYR A 134 -4.88 8.10 -24.81
N GLY A 135 -5.20 6.96 -24.22
CA GLY A 135 -4.32 5.80 -24.28
C GLY A 135 -4.50 4.83 -23.12
N PRO A 136 -3.68 3.77 -23.08
CA PRO A 136 -3.77 2.79 -22.00
C PRO A 136 -3.47 3.47 -20.65
N VAL A 137 -4.30 3.16 -19.67
CA VAL A 137 -4.06 3.53 -18.27
C VAL A 137 -2.76 2.83 -17.85
N ASP A 138 -1.74 3.60 -17.53
CA ASP A 138 -0.48 3.04 -17.05
C ASP A 138 -0.47 2.89 -15.52
N ARG A 139 0.41 2.04 -15.00
CA ARG A 139 0.53 1.81 -13.56
C ARG A 139 1.01 3.04 -12.79
N GLU A 140 1.70 3.97 -13.43
CA GLU A 140 2.17 5.21 -12.81
C GLU A 140 1.03 6.22 -12.64
N GLY A 141 -0.03 6.06 -13.40
CA GLY A 141 -1.21 6.92 -13.38
C GLY A 141 -2.31 6.47 -12.45
N THR A 142 -2.15 5.33 -11.79
CA THR A 142 -3.13 4.76 -10.86
C THR A 142 -2.43 4.23 -9.61
N GLY A 143 -3.20 3.83 -8.61
CA GLY A 143 -2.67 3.18 -7.43
C GLY A 143 -1.74 4.04 -6.56
N PRO A 144 -0.75 3.43 -5.89
CA PRO A 144 0.08 4.11 -4.90
C PRO A 144 0.97 5.21 -5.50
N LEU A 145 1.44 5.06 -6.74
CA LEU A 145 2.29 6.07 -7.39
C LEU A 145 1.53 7.35 -7.70
N LEU A 146 0.25 7.25 -8.05
CA LEU A 146 -0.62 8.41 -8.21
C LEU A 146 -0.75 9.16 -6.89
N LEU A 147 -1.11 8.46 -5.81
CA LEU A 147 -1.29 9.09 -4.50
C LEU A 147 0.02 9.69 -3.98
N GLU A 148 1.15 9.01 -4.15
CA GLU A 148 2.47 9.54 -3.78
C GLU A 148 2.77 10.87 -4.47
N ARG A 149 2.45 10.99 -5.75
CA ARG A 149 2.69 12.20 -6.54
C ARG A 149 1.83 13.39 -6.09
N ILE A 150 0.53 13.15 -5.82
CA ILE A 150 -0.44 14.23 -5.55
C ILE A 150 -0.63 14.56 -4.08
N ARG A 151 -0.19 13.71 -3.12
CA ARG A 151 -0.44 13.92 -1.69
C ARG A 151 0.12 15.23 -1.13
N HIS A 152 1.14 15.79 -1.78
CA HIS A 152 1.76 17.06 -1.39
C HIS A 152 1.02 18.30 -1.95
N GLU A 153 0.05 18.09 -2.85
CA GLU A 153 -0.75 19.15 -3.45
C GLU A 153 -1.99 19.48 -2.62
N VAL A 154 -2.27 18.68 -1.59
CA VAL A 154 -3.53 18.75 -0.81
C VAL A 154 -3.22 18.72 0.69
N ASP A 155 -3.83 19.65 1.43
CA ASP A 155 -3.75 19.68 2.89
C ASP A 155 -4.70 18.66 3.55
N GLY A 156 -4.46 18.38 4.83
CA GLY A 156 -5.34 17.54 5.66
C GLY A 156 -5.19 16.05 5.44
N VAL A 157 -4.09 15.59 4.85
CA VAL A 157 -3.73 14.17 4.73
C VAL A 157 -2.83 13.77 5.88
N THR A 158 -3.32 12.91 6.75
CA THR A 158 -2.53 12.27 7.83
C THR A 158 -1.76 11.08 7.26
N LEU A 159 -0.48 10.97 7.59
CA LEU A 159 0.35 9.83 7.20
C LEU A 159 0.66 9.00 8.44
N PHE A 160 0.34 7.71 8.39
CA PHE A 160 0.66 6.78 9.46
C PHE A 160 1.95 6.01 9.15
N GLU A 161 2.77 5.81 10.17
CA GLU A 161 4.03 5.08 10.08
C GLU A 161 3.81 3.61 9.66
N PRO A 162 4.83 2.94 9.09
CA PRO A 162 4.70 1.58 8.56
C PRO A 162 4.17 0.55 9.57
N ASN A 163 4.55 0.66 10.83
CA ASN A 163 4.10 -0.26 11.87
C ASN A 163 2.59 -0.23 12.11
N VAL A 164 1.88 0.83 11.69
CA VAL A 164 0.42 0.96 11.88
C VAL A 164 -0.33 -0.04 10.98
N PHE A 165 0.08 -0.17 9.70
CA PHE A 165 -0.61 -0.98 8.69
C PHE A 165 0.29 -1.88 7.85
N TYR A 166 1.58 -1.57 7.74
CA TYR A 166 2.49 -2.17 6.77
C TYR A 166 3.78 -2.70 7.40
N ALA A 167 3.73 -3.09 8.67
CA ALA A 167 4.85 -3.76 9.31
C ALA A 167 5.30 -4.98 8.48
N THR A 168 6.61 -5.19 8.40
CA THR A 168 7.18 -6.34 7.70
C THR A 168 6.86 -7.65 8.38
N GLU A 169 6.82 -7.63 9.73
CA GLU A 169 6.50 -8.78 10.55
C GLU A 169 5.20 -8.53 11.33
N ARG A 170 4.36 -9.55 11.44
CA ARG A 170 3.05 -9.45 12.11
C ARG A 170 3.14 -8.98 13.57
N GLU A 171 4.18 -9.39 14.28
CA GLU A 171 4.44 -9.05 15.68
C GLU A 171 4.78 -7.57 15.88
N GLN A 172 5.20 -6.87 14.81
CA GLN A 172 5.51 -5.44 14.80
C GLN A 172 4.31 -4.61 14.37
N ALA A 173 3.27 -5.25 13.83
CA ALA A 173 2.07 -4.58 13.36
C ALA A 173 1.23 -4.07 14.53
N GLU A 174 0.85 -2.80 14.47
CA GLU A 174 0.14 -2.16 15.58
C GLU A 174 -1.38 -2.28 15.48
N TYR A 175 -1.99 -1.93 14.34
CA TYR A 175 -3.45 -1.92 14.16
C TYR A 175 -3.94 -2.96 13.17
N ALA A 176 -3.20 -3.15 12.10
CA ALA A 176 -3.52 -4.18 11.12
C ALA A 176 -2.25 -4.71 10.47
N PHE A 177 -2.33 -5.92 9.93
CA PHE A 177 -1.24 -6.59 9.24
C PHE A 177 -1.64 -6.89 7.79
N HIS A 178 -0.84 -6.45 6.84
CA HIS A 178 -1.04 -6.70 5.42
C HIS A 178 -0.31 -7.97 5.00
N LEU A 179 -1.06 -9.00 4.61
CA LEU A 179 -0.47 -10.28 4.20
C LEU A 179 0.32 -10.18 2.89
N SER A 180 0.06 -9.12 2.10
CA SER A 180 0.71 -8.89 0.79
C SER A 180 0.63 -10.11 -0.14
N ALA A 181 -0.53 -10.78 -0.14
CA ALA A 181 -0.74 -12.08 -0.76
C ALA A 181 -0.58 -12.08 -2.29
N ARG A 182 -0.64 -10.89 -2.93
CA ARG A 182 -0.48 -10.73 -4.40
C ARG A 182 -1.35 -11.69 -5.22
N SER A 183 -2.54 -11.99 -4.71
CA SER A 183 -3.50 -12.97 -5.26
C SER A 183 -3.92 -12.68 -6.72
N TRP A 184 -3.70 -11.46 -7.18
CA TRP A 184 -3.98 -11.00 -8.55
C TRP A 184 -2.88 -11.36 -9.55
N LYS A 185 -1.71 -11.83 -9.10
CA LYS A 185 -0.63 -12.24 -9.99
C LYS A 185 -0.81 -13.69 -10.40
N ASP A 186 -0.80 -13.91 -11.70
CA ASP A 186 -0.68 -15.23 -12.27
C ASP A 186 0.73 -15.82 -12.04
N GLU A 187 0.90 -17.10 -12.37
CA GLU A 187 2.20 -17.78 -12.23
C GLU A 187 3.33 -17.06 -12.98
N VAL A 188 3.02 -16.45 -14.11
CA VAL A 188 4.00 -15.70 -14.92
C VAL A 188 4.44 -14.43 -14.21
N GLY A 189 3.50 -13.69 -13.62
CA GLY A 189 3.77 -12.50 -12.81
C GLY A 189 4.60 -12.82 -11.57
N LEU A 190 4.28 -13.90 -10.86
CA LEU A 190 5.04 -14.35 -9.70
C LEU A 190 6.46 -14.81 -10.07
N ARG A 191 6.63 -15.51 -11.19
CA ARG A 191 7.96 -15.89 -11.73
C ARG A 191 8.79 -14.68 -12.12
N SER A 192 8.17 -13.66 -12.71
CA SER A 192 8.84 -12.40 -13.06
C SER A 192 9.34 -11.65 -11.82
N ASP A 193 8.51 -11.58 -10.76
CA ASP A 193 8.89 -10.97 -9.49
C ASP A 193 10.03 -11.73 -8.81
N LEU A 194 9.97 -13.07 -8.81
CA LEU A 194 11.03 -13.91 -8.27
C LEU A 194 12.35 -13.65 -9.01
N ALA A 195 12.33 -13.64 -10.33
CA ALA A 195 13.51 -13.35 -11.14
C ALA A 195 14.08 -11.94 -10.92
N ARG A 196 13.20 -10.96 -10.63
CA ARG A 196 13.62 -9.61 -10.25
C ARG A 196 14.27 -9.59 -8.88
N ALA A 197 13.64 -10.20 -7.87
CA ALA A 197 14.18 -10.29 -6.52
C ALA A 197 15.55 -11.02 -6.48
N GLU A 198 15.72 -12.07 -7.29
CA GLU A 198 16.99 -12.77 -7.42
C GLU A 198 18.08 -11.87 -8.03
N ARG A 199 17.76 -11.06 -9.04
CA ARG A 199 18.69 -10.08 -9.63
C ARG A 199 19.09 -9.01 -8.60
N ASP A 200 18.13 -8.44 -7.88
CA ASP A 200 18.38 -7.41 -6.87
C ASP A 200 19.28 -7.97 -5.74
N ARG A 201 19.00 -9.21 -5.33
CA ARG A 201 19.82 -9.92 -4.34
C ARG A 201 21.26 -10.19 -4.84
N ALA A 202 21.43 -10.49 -6.12
CA ALA A 202 22.76 -10.68 -6.73
C ALA A 202 23.55 -9.37 -6.75
N ILE A 203 22.90 -8.25 -7.10
CA ILE A 203 23.50 -6.91 -7.08
C ILE A 203 23.93 -6.55 -5.65
N ALA A 204 23.04 -6.71 -4.67
CA ALA A 204 23.35 -6.43 -3.27
C ALA A 204 24.53 -7.27 -2.74
N ARG A 205 24.59 -8.53 -3.11
CA ARG A 205 25.75 -9.41 -2.75
C ARG A 205 27.05 -8.92 -3.36
N GLU A 206 27.05 -8.47 -4.61
CA GLU A 206 28.26 -7.95 -5.24
C GLU A 206 28.71 -6.63 -4.61
N GLU A 207 27.77 -5.74 -4.26
CA GLU A 207 28.08 -4.50 -3.52
C GLU A 207 28.68 -4.82 -2.13
N LEU A 208 28.09 -5.76 -1.41
CA LEU A 208 28.62 -6.21 -0.12
C LEU A 208 30.05 -6.75 -0.27
N ARG A 209 30.31 -7.55 -1.33
CA ARG A 209 31.65 -8.07 -1.62
C ARG A 209 32.66 -6.96 -1.93
N LYS A 210 32.24 -5.90 -2.64
CA LYS A 210 33.11 -4.73 -2.90
C LYS A 210 33.43 -3.97 -1.62
N LEU A 211 32.42 -3.76 -0.77
CA LEU A 211 32.61 -3.12 0.55
C LEU A 211 33.54 -3.94 1.43
N GLN A 212 33.37 -5.26 1.50
CA GLN A 212 34.25 -6.15 2.26
C GLN A 212 35.72 -6.04 1.79
N LYS A 213 35.96 -6.06 0.47
CA LYS A 213 37.31 -5.88 -0.09
C LYS A 213 37.91 -4.50 0.25
N ARG A 214 37.08 -3.46 0.29
CA ARG A 214 37.53 -2.11 0.72
C ARG A 214 37.90 -2.09 2.18
N PHE A 215 37.08 -2.70 3.02
CA PHE A 215 37.32 -2.83 4.45
C PHE A 215 38.62 -3.60 4.73
N ASP A 216 38.81 -4.78 4.14
CA ASP A 216 40.03 -5.59 4.26
C ASP A 216 41.29 -4.84 3.81
N ARG A 217 41.18 -3.98 2.78
CA ARG A 217 42.29 -3.13 2.32
C ARG A 217 42.65 -2.04 3.34
N LEU A 218 41.65 -1.43 3.97
CA LEU A 218 41.85 -0.42 5.01
C LEU A 218 42.49 -1.07 6.25
N GLU A 219 42.06 -2.26 6.64
CA GLU A 219 42.69 -2.99 7.76
C GLU A 219 44.15 -3.34 7.47
N ARG A 220 44.47 -3.78 6.24
CA ARG A 220 45.85 -4.20 5.87
C ARG A 220 46.81 -3.05 5.61
N GLY A 221 46.32 -1.90 5.12
CA GLY A 221 47.17 -0.80 4.62
C GLY A 221 46.95 0.56 5.25
N GLY A 222 46.00 0.74 6.17
CA GLY A 222 45.57 2.04 6.63
C GLY A 222 46.04 2.45 8.03
N PRO A 223 45.76 3.69 8.42
CA PRO A 223 46.14 4.29 9.73
C PRO A 223 45.57 3.54 10.95
N LEU A 224 44.54 2.71 10.78
CA LEU A 224 43.95 1.87 11.83
C LEU A 224 44.97 0.86 12.43
N ARG A 225 45.88 0.35 11.62
CA ARG A 225 46.95 -0.52 12.13
C ARG A 225 47.95 0.20 13.06
N ARG A 226 48.05 1.53 12.93
CA ARG A 226 48.86 2.39 13.80
C ARG A 226 48.20 2.64 15.15
N ILE A 227 46.86 2.66 15.19
CA ILE A 227 46.07 2.91 16.41
C ILE A 227 46.02 1.68 17.29
N LEU A 228 45.81 0.47 16.67
CA LEU A 228 45.73 -0.81 17.37
C LEU A 228 47.09 -1.37 17.83
N ARG A 229 48.23 -0.76 17.40
CA ARG A 229 49.59 -1.16 17.82
C ARG A 229 50.23 -0.19 18.85
N ARG A 230 49.48 0.74 19.42
CA ARG A 230 50.02 1.52 20.55
C ARG A 230 50.03 0.63 21.79
N PRO A 231 51.22 0.45 22.41
CA PRO A 231 51.28 -0.24 23.71
C PRO A 231 50.52 0.58 24.75
N PRO A 232 49.97 -0.03 25.81
CA PRO A 232 49.33 0.68 26.86
C PRO A 232 50.35 1.66 27.48
N LEU A 233 49.89 2.90 27.68
CA LEU A 233 50.66 3.95 28.39
C LEU A 233 50.96 3.39 29.81
N GLN A 234 52.25 3.36 30.16
CA GLN A 234 52.73 3.06 31.50
C GLN A 234 52.32 4.18 32.46
#